data_3d401eb60e1017c5f515cb5a0112f648
#
_entry.id   3d401eb60e1017c5f515cb5a0112f648
#
_cell.length_a   1.000
_cell.length_b   1.000
_cell.length_c   1.000
_cell.angle_alpha   90.00
_cell.angle_beta   90.00
_cell.angle_gamma   90.00
#
_symmetry.space_group_name_H-M   'P 1'
#
loop_
_entity.id
_entity.type
_entity.pdbx_description
1 polymer ?
#
loop_
_entity_poly.entity_id
_entity_poly.type
_entity_poly.pdbx_seq_one_letter_code
_entity_poly.pdbx_strand_id
1 'polypeptide(L)'
;MRLRGPCQQGRLRIIQQIYLSVILQNQGMMKQRAGIQSVEVGFELLDVLARTDGPLMLRDLAAAAGMSAAKAHRYLVSFQRLHLVAQDSDSTRYDLGPAALKLGLASLSRLDPVKRARTRVVPLMNAIGHTLALAVWGNQGPTIVHWEESPHAMTILRLGDVMPLLTSATGRCFAAYLPSELTAPQVKQELQRLQKLNVPDAPRTPAEVQALLKDVRQRGLSRVVASLLPGVVGFGAPVFDADGHLVVALVTLGPASSMDARWEGPVATQLKEAAQQLSDELGYRAP
;
A
#
# COMPACT_ATOMS: atom_id res chain seq x y z
N MET A 1 44.35 -1.30 -33.03
CA MET A 1 44.14 -2.70 -32.62
C MET A 1 44.96 -2.93 -31.33
N ARG A 2 44.35 -2.80 -30.17
CA ARG A 2 44.99 -3.11 -28.88
C ARG A 2 44.04 -4.02 -28.11
N LEU A 3 44.43 -5.25 -27.97
CA LEU A 3 43.76 -6.30 -27.23
C LEU A 3 43.80 -5.98 -25.72
N ARG A 4 42.66 -5.92 -25.07
CA ARG A 4 42.55 -5.83 -23.60
C ARG A 4 42.74 -7.26 -23.04
N GLY A 5 43.75 -7.44 -22.21
CA GLY A 5 44.14 -8.70 -21.64
C GLY A 5 43.19 -9.27 -20.57
N PRO A 6 43.24 -10.57 -20.31
CA PRO A 6 42.31 -11.34 -19.45
C PRO A 6 42.42 -11.00 -17.94
N CYS A 7 43.28 -10.09 -17.53
CA CYS A 7 43.53 -9.77 -16.12
C CYS A 7 42.49 -8.84 -15.45
N GLN A 8 41.69 -8.11 -16.26
CA GLN A 8 40.64 -7.22 -15.69
C GLN A 8 39.34 -7.95 -15.36
N GLN A 9 39.00 -9.02 -16.05
CA GLN A 9 37.77 -9.78 -15.76
C GLN A 9 37.86 -10.62 -14.48
N GLY A 10 39.04 -11.07 -14.09
CA GLY A 10 39.26 -11.79 -12.82
C GLY A 10 39.09 -10.88 -11.58
N ARG A 11 39.56 -9.62 -11.62
CA ARG A 11 39.42 -8.68 -10.51
C ARG A 11 37.97 -8.23 -10.27
N LEU A 12 37.17 -8.04 -11.30
CA LEU A 12 35.76 -7.71 -11.18
C LEU A 12 34.92 -8.84 -10.54
N ARG A 13 35.21 -10.09 -10.88
CA ARG A 13 34.54 -11.26 -10.28
C ARG A 13 34.89 -11.42 -8.80
N ILE A 14 36.11 -11.19 -8.40
CA ILE A 14 36.55 -11.28 -6.99
C ILE A 14 35.90 -10.16 -6.17
N ILE A 15 35.84 -8.93 -6.68
CA ILE A 15 35.18 -7.82 -6.02
C ILE A 15 33.68 -8.05 -5.89
N GLN A 16 33.01 -8.58 -6.92
CA GLN A 16 31.60 -8.95 -6.83
C GLN A 16 31.34 -10.08 -5.83
N GLN A 17 32.20 -11.10 -5.76
CA GLN A 17 32.07 -12.17 -4.77
C GLN A 17 32.28 -11.67 -3.34
N ILE A 18 33.26 -10.79 -3.12
CA ILE A 18 33.50 -10.17 -1.80
C ILE A 18 32.33 -9.26 -1.41
N TYR A 19 31.77 -8.48 -2.36
CA TYR A 19 30.61 -7.63 -2.11
C TYR A 19 29.35 -8.45 -1.78
N LEU A 20 29.08 -9.54 -2.52
CA LEU A 20 27.99 -10.46 -2.20
C LEU A 20 28.18 -11.16 -0.85
N SER A 21 29.39 -11.60 -0.51
CA SER A 21 29.65 -12.26 0.77
C SER A 21 29.52 -11.28 1.94
N VAL A 22 29.92 -10.01 1.80
CA VAL A 22 29.75 -8.97 2.83
C VAL A 22 28.28 -8.58 2.99
N ILE A 23 27.49 -8.52 1.88
CA ILE A 23 26.03 -8.26 1.97
C ILE A 23 25.32 -9.45 2.63
N LEU A 24 25.66 -10.68 2.27
CA LEU A 24 25.07 -11.88 2.89
C LEU A 24 25.48 -12.04 4.36
N GLN A 25 26.68 -11.68 4.75
CA GLN A 25 27.12 -11.66 6.15
C GLN A 25 26.45 -10.54 6.94
N ASN A 26 26.19 -9.36 6.36
CA ASN A 26 25.47 -8.29 7.04
C ASN A 26 23.95 -8.56 7.20
N GLN A 27 23.34 -9.35 6.33
CA GLN A 27 21.94 -9.80 6.53
C GLN A 27 21.84 -10.90 7.61
N GLY A 28 22.92 -11.62 7.93
CA GLY A 28 22.95 -12.65 8.98
C GLY A 28 23.26 -12.13 10.40
N MET A 29 23.59 -10.85 10.59
CA MET A 29 24.04 -10.31 11.88
C MET A 29 23.10 -9.29 12.54
N MET A 30 21.82 -9.22 12.18
CA MET A 30 20.83 -8.77 13.13
C MET A 30 20.58 -9.93 14.11
N LYS A 31 21.31 -9.95 15.25
CA LYS A 31 20.99 -10.79 16.40
C LYS A 31 19.51 -10.59 16.69
N GLN A 32 18.67 -11.55 16.29
CA GLN A 32 17.28 -11.58 16.71
C GLN A 32 17.33 -11.60 18.23
N ARG A 33 16.88 -10.52 18.87
CA ARG A 33 16.71 -10.50 20.31
C ARG A 33 15.79 -11.65 20.66
N ALA A 34 16.21 -12.51 21.59
CA ALA A 34 15.40 -13.63 22.02
C ALA A 34 14.05 -13.11 22.56
N GLY A 35 12.95 -13.49 21.92
CA GLY A 35 11.59 -13.23 22.39
C GLY A 35 11.19 -14.20 23.50
N ILE A 36 10.02 -13.98 24.09
CA ILE A 36 9.42 -14.90 25.06
C ILE A 36 8.51 -15.85 24.28
N GLN A 37 8.99 -17.05 24.02
CA GLN A 37 8.30 -18.06 23.20
C GLN A 37 6.85 -18.33 23.66
N SER A 38 6.56 -18.28 24.96
CA SER A 38 5.19 -18.46 25.44
C SER A 38 4.24 -17.34 25.01
N VAL A 39 4.73 -16.10 24.87
CA VAL A 39 3.94 -14.97 24.37
C VAL A 39 3.65 -15.17 22.88
N GLU A 40 4.66 -15.53 22.09
CA GLU A 40 4.54 -15.76 20.65
C GLU A 40 3.55 -16.90 20.36
N VAL A 41 3.73 -18.03 21.03
CA VAL A 41 2.83 -19.20 20.90
C VAL A 41 1.40 -18.89 21.37
N GLY A 42 1.23 -18.08 22.41
CA GLY A 42 -0.10 -17.66 22.86
C GLY A 42 -0.78 -16.75 21.86
N PHE A 43 -0.01 -15.85 21.23
CA PHE A 43 -0.54 -14.90 20.23
C PHE A 43 -1.18 -15.58 19.02
N GLU A 44 -0.71 -16.78 18.63
CA GLU A 44 -1.32 -17.57 17.55
C GLU A 44 -2.82 -17.83 17.76
N LEU A 45 -3.27 -18.01 19.01
CA LEU A 45 -4.70 -18.19 19.31
C LEU A 45 -5.50 -16.90 19.08
N LEU A 46 -4.95 -15.75 19.45
CA LEU A 46 -5.58 -14.45 19.21
C LEU A 46 -5.65 -14.12 17.72
N ASP A 47 -4.61 -14.47 16.98
CA ASP A 47 -4.55 -14.26 15.54
C ASP A 47 -5.56 -15.15 14.80
N VAL A 48 -5.74 -16.40 15.20
CA VAL A 48 -6.78 -17.27 14.66
C VAL A 48 -8.17 -16.67 14.92
N LEU A 49 -8.48 -16.24 16.15
CA LEU A 49 -9.77 -15.61 16.46
C LEU A 49 -9.98 -14.33 15.65
N ALA A 50 -8.93 -13.53 15.44
CA ALA A 50 -9.01 -12.29 14.66
C ALA A 50 -9.26 -12.53 13.16
N ARG A 51 -8.85 -13.70 12.62
CA ARG A 51 -9.03 -14.06 11.20
C ARG A 51 -10.33 -14.81 10.91
N THR A 52 -11.02 -15.26 11.94
CA THR A 52 -12.22 -16.10 11.77
C THR A 52 -13.49 -15.27 11.92
N ASP A 53 -14.48 -15.55 11.08
CA ASP A 53 -15.79 -14.88 11.12
C ASP A 53 -16.67 -15.45 12.23
N GLY A 54 -16.28 -15.24 13.50
CA GLY A 54 -17.08 -15.62 14.65
C GLY A 54 -16.40 -16.57 15.64
N PRO A 55 -17.09 -16.93 16.75
CA PRO A 55 -16.52 -17.66 17.86
C PRO A 55 -16.25 -19.13 17.56
N LEU A 56 -15.13 -19.66 18.07
CA LEU A 56 -14.65 -21.04 17.84
C LEU A 56 -14.74 -21.91 19.08
N MET A 57 -14.95 -23.22 18.89
CA MET A 57 -14.78 -24.24 19.93
C MET A 57 -13.29 -24.42 20.24
N LEU A 58 -12.97 -24.80 21.49
CA LEU A 58 -11.59 -25.05 21.92
C LEU A 58 -10.81 -25.96 20.97
N ARG A 59 -11.44 -27.05 20.51
CA ARG A 59 -10.80 -28.02 19.62
C ARG A 59 -10.41 -27.39 18.27
N ASP A 60 -11.32 -26.63 17.69
CA ASP A 60 -11.16 -26.05 16.36
C ASP A 60 -10.14 -24.90 16.40
N LEU A 61 -10.20 -24.06 17.45
CA LEU A 61 -9.23 -23.00 17.72
C LEU A 61 -7.81 -23.56 17.93
N ALA A 62 -7.67 -24.62 18.74
CA ALA A 62 -6.37 -25.25 18.99
C ALA A 62 -5.79 -25.88 17.72
N ALA A 63 -6.62 -26.56 16.93
CA ALA A 63 -6.22 -27.17 15.66
C ALA A 63 -5.75 -26.10 14.66
N ALA A 64 -6.50 -25.00 14.52
CA ALA A 64 -6.15 -23.88 13.63
C ALA A 64 -4.85 -23.16 14.06
N ALA A 65 -4.58 -23.09 15.38
CA ALA A 65 -3.33 -22.55 15.95
C ALA A 65 -2.18 -23.56 16.01
N GLY A 66 -2.34 -24.78 15.45
CA GLY A 66 -1.28 -25.79 15.40
C GLY A 66 -0.85 -26.33 16.76
N MET A 67 -1.75 -26.37 17.77
CA MET A 67 -1.40 -26.83 19.11
C MET A 67 -2.43 -27.80 19.69
N SER A 68 -2.05 -28.51 20.77
CA SER A 68 -3.00 -29.39 21.49
C SER A 68 -4.03 -28.57 22.25
N ALA A 69 -5.26 -29.11 22.39
CA ALA A 69 -6.34 -28.48 23.16
C ALA A 69 -5.95 -28.18 24.63
N ALA A 70 -5.19 -29.07 25.27
CA ALA A 70 -4.70 -28.85 26.63
C ALA A 70 -3.71 -27.68 26.74
N LYS A 71 -2.87 -27.49 25.71
CA LYS A 71 -1.96 -26.33 25.62
C LYS A 71 -2.74 -25.05 25.34
N ALA A 72 -3.65 -25.05 24.37
CA ALA A 72 -4.50 -23.91 24.03
C ALA A 72 -5.32 -23.46 25.25
N HIS A 73 -5.94 -24.37 25.96
CA HIS A 73 -6.74 -24.06 27.16
C HIS A 73 -5.95 -23.27 28.22
N ARG A 74 -4.70 -23.61 28.49
CA ARG A 74 -3.87 -22.88 29.46
C ARG A 74 -3.61 -21.43 29.04
N TYR A 75 -3.39 -21.16 27.75
CA TYR A 75 -3.26 -19.80 27.22
C TYR A 75 -4.59 -19.06 27.29
N LEU A 76 -5.70 -19.72 26.90
CA LEU A 76 -7.03 -19.12 26.92
C LEU A 76 -7.46 -18.71 28.31
N VAL A 77 -7.16 -19.51 29.35
CA VAL A 77 -7.39 -19.10 30.74
C VAL A 77 -6.63 -17.81 31.08
N SER A 78 -5.39 -17.66 30.63
CA SER A 78 -4.63 -16.45 30.87
C SER A 78 -5.23 -15.24 30.08
N PHE A 79 -5.65 -15.46 28.85
CA PHE A 79 -6.28 -14.42 28.03
C PHE A 79 -7.66 -14.03 28.55
N GLN A 80 -8.43 -14.95 29.12
CA GLN A 80 -9.70 -14.64 29.79
C GLN A 80 -9.48 -13.77 31.04
N ARG A 81 -8.46 -14.06 31.85
CA ARG A 81 -8.09 -13.21 33.00
C ARG A 81 -7.67 -11.80 32.58
N LEU A 82 -7.08 -11.66 31.42
CA LEU A 82 -6.71 -10.37 30.83
C LEU A 82 -7.84 -9.73 30.00
N HIS A 83 -9.00 -10.37 29.93
CA HIS A 83 -10.13 -9.95 29.09
C HIS A 83 -9.80 -9.80 27.59
N LEU A 84 -8.72 -10.42 27.12
CA LEU A 84 -8.35 -10.48 25.70
C LEU A 84 -9.22 -11.47 24.92
N VAL A 85 -9.70 -12.51 25.61
CA VAL A 85 -10.61 -13.52 25.09
C VAL A 85 -11.82 -13.61 26.03
N ALA A 86 -13.00 -13.76 25.45
CA ALA A 86 -14.24 -14.11 26.14
C ALA A 86 -14.64 -15.54 25.77
N GLN A 87 -15.32 -16.24 26.69
CA GLN A 87 -15.96 -17.51 26.42
C GLN A 87 -17.45 -17.34 26.68
N ASP A 88 -18.25 -17.69 25.71
CA ASP A 88 -19.69 -17.70 25.83
C ASP A 88 -20.16 -18.84 26.75
N SER A 89 -21.00 -18.53 27.75
CA SER A 89 -21.45 -19.46 28.76
C SER A 89 -22.32 -20.59 28.22
N ASP A 90 -23.08 -20.33 27.15
CA ASP A 90 -24.07 -21.25 26.63
C ASP A 90 -23.46 -22.18 25.57
N SER A 91 -22.71 -21.60 24.63
CA SER A 91 -22.08 -22.33 23.53
C SER A 91 -20.69 -22.83 23.84
N THR A 92 -20.06 -22.38 24.95
CA THR A 92 -18.68 -22.67 25.36
C THR A 92 -17.62 -22.23 24.32
N ARG A 93 -17.99 -21.43 23.32
CA ARG A 93 -17.12 -20.93 22.26
C ARG A 93 -16.29 -19.75 22.76
N TYR A 94 -15.11 -19.60 22.18
CA TYR A 94 -14.16 -18.52 22.46
C TYR A 94 -14.23 -17.46 21.37
N ASP A 95 -14.17 -16.20 21.77
CA ASP A 95 -14.10 -15.04 20.88
C ASP A 95 -13.16 -13.97 21.47
N LEU A 96 -12.81 -12.94 20.67
CA LEU A 96 -12.06 -11.79 21.15
C LEU A 96 -12.84 -11.05 22.24
N GLY A 97 -12.17 -10.74 23.33
CA GLY A 97 -12.76 -10.05 24.49
C GLY A 97 -12.63 -8.53 24.44
N PRO A 98 -13.23 -7.81 25.40
CA PRO A 98 -13.28 -6.35 25.42
C PRO A 98 -11.88 -5.69 25.49
N ALA A 99 -10.87 -6.34 26.06
CA ALA A 99 -9.51 -5.81 26.08
C ALA A 99 -8.87 -5.83 24.68
N ALA A 100 -9.17 -6.84 23.85
CA ALA A 100 -8.72 -6.87 22.47
C ALA A 100 -9.32 -5.71 21.67
N LEU A 101 -10.63 -5.44 21.81
CA LEU A 101 -11.29 -4.28 21.22
C LEU A 101 -10.64 -2.97 21.67
N LYS A 102 -10.38 -2.80 22.97
CA LYS A 102 -9.75 -1.59 23.52
C LYS A 102 -8.36 -1.36 22.94
N LEU A 103 -7.55 -2.42 22.79
CA LEU A 103 -6.23 -2.34 22.18
C LEU A 103 -6.32 -1.97 20.69
N GLY A 104 -7.25 -2.58 19.95
CA GLY A 104 -7.50 -2.28 18.55
C GLY A 104 -7.91 -0.82 18.34
N LEU A 105 -8.88 -0.32 19.11
CA LEU A 105 -9.33 1.07 19.05
C LEU A 105 -8.23 2.07 19.42
N ALA A 106 -7.41 1.76 20.44
CA ALA A 106 -6.29 2.61 20.84
C ALA A 106 -5.19 2.63 19.75
N SER A 107 -4.98 1.54 19.04
CA SER A 107 -4.08 1.50 17.88
C SER A 107 -4.64 2.33 16.73
N LEU A 108 -5.91 2.11 16.37
CA LEU A 108 -6.60 2.79 15.28
C LEU A 108 -6.60 4.31 15.48
N SER A 109 -6.89 4.79 16.69
CA SER A 109 -6.90 6.24 16.98
C SER A 109 -5.53 6.93 16.87
N ARG A 110 -4.46 6.18 16.82
CA ARG A 110 -3.09 6.69 16.67
C ARG A 110 -2.54 6.53 15.26
N LEU A 111 -3.31 5.89 14.37
CA LEU A 111 -2.91 5.72 12.98
C LEU A 111 -3.04 7.06 12.25
N ASP A 112 -1.92 7.51 11.69
CA ASP A 112 -1.86 8.60 10.72
C ASP A 112 -1.35 8.02 9.40
N PRO A 113 -2.27 7.79 8.43
CA PRO A 113 -1.91 7.19 7.15
C PRO A 113 -0.84 7.97 6.38
N VAL A 114 -0.92 9.31 6.43
CA VAL A 114 0.05 10.19 5.75
C VAL A 114 1.42 10.08 6.40
N LYS A 115 1.49 10.12 7.74
CA LYS A 115 2.74 9.97 8.47
C LYS A 115 3.40 8.61 8.20
N ARG A 116 2.61 7.53 8.15
CA ARG A 116 3.11 6.20 7.78
C ARG A 116 3.62 6.17 6.34
N ALA A 117 2.84 6.66 5.39
CA ALA A 117 3.23 6.69 3.99
C ALA A 117 4.52 7.50 3.76
N ARG A 118 4.71 8.63 4.45
CA ARG A 118 5.91 9.48 4.33
C ARG A 118 7.21 8.73 4.60
N THR A 119 7.23 7.79 5.52
CA THR A 119 8.45 7.00 5.82
C THR A 119 8.88 6.09 4.67
N ARG A 120 7.97 5.76 3.76
CA ARG A 120 8.20 4.90 2.59
C ARG A 120 8.56 5.66 1.33
N VAL A 121 8.30 6.98 1.28
CA VAL A 121 8.44 7.76 0.05
C VAL A 121 9.87 7.79 -0.47
N VAL A 122 10.85 8.16 0.35
CA VAL A 122 12.25 8.27 -0.08
C VAL A 122 12.84 6.93 -0.52
N PRO A 123 12.70 5.82 0.25
CA PRO A 123 13.15 4.50 -0.21
C PRO A 123 12.49 4.06 -1.52
N LEU A 124 11.19 4.28 -1.66
CA LEU A 124 10.45 3.91 -2.86
C LEU A 124 10.83 4.78 -4.06
N MET A 125 10.99 6.10 -3.87
CA MET A 125 11.48 7.01 -4.90
C MET A 125 12.85 6.56 -5.46
N ASN A 126 13.78 6.19 -4.56
CA ASN A 126 15.10 5.70 -4.96
C ASN A 126 15.01 4.36 -5.73
N ALA A 127 14.10 3.47 -5.36
CA ALA A 127 13.90 2.20 -6.03
C ALA A 127 13.26 2.39 -7.43
N ILE A 128 12.24 3.25 -7.54
CA ILE A 128 11.54 3.55 -8.79
C ILE A 128 12.38 4.47 -9.71
N GLY A 129 13.21 5.34 -9.14
CA GLY A 129 14.03 6.31 -9.89
C GLY A 129 13.27 7.54 -10.40
N HIS A 130 12.03 7.74 -9.97
CA HIS A 130 11.16 8.84 -10.38
C HIS A 130 10.54 9.56 -9.20
N THR A 131 10.08 10.79 -9.41
CA THR A 131 9.39 11.60 -8.40
C THR A 131 8.22 10.86 -7.78
N LEU A 132 8.10 10.97 -6.46
CA LEU A 132 7.02 10.37 -5.70
C LEU A 132 6.24 11.42 -4.92
N ALA A 133 4.92 11.26 -4.85
CA ALA A 133 4.04 12.12 -4.09
C ALA A 133 3.02 11.31 -3.27
N LEU A 134 2.53 11.93 -2.20
CA LEU A 134 1.36 11.48 -1.47
C LEU A 134 0.24 12.47 -1.70
N ALA A 135 -0.95 11.96 -1.96
CA ALA A 135 -2.15 12.78 -2.08
C ALA A 135 -3.26 12.25 -1.17
N VAL A 136 -4.08 13.18 -0.69
CA VAL A 136 -5.29 12.90 0.09
C VAL A 136 -6.48 13.63 -0.53
N TRP A 137 -7.70 13.22 -0.17
CA TRP A 137 -8.88 13.97 -0.55
C TRP A 137 -9.03 15.20 0.34
N GLY A 138 -8.85 16.38 -0.23
CA GLY A 138 -9.02 17.67 0.44
C GLY A 138 -10.37 18.30 0.11
N ASN A 139 -10.60 19.55 0.61
CA ASN A 139 -11.86 20.28 0.43
C ASN A 139 -12.19 20.59 -1.04
N GLN A 140 -11.20 20.66 -1.91
CA GLN A 140 -11.34 20.96 -3.33
C GLN A 140 -11.04 19.78 -4.26
N GLY A 141 -10.81 18.59 -3.69
CA GLY A 141 -10.44 17.38 -4.45
C GLY A 141 -9.09 16.80 -4.04
N PRO A 142 -8.54 15.90 -4.85
CA PRO A 142 -7.25 15.25 -4.57
C PRO A 142 -6.13 16.26 -4.43
N THR A 143 -5.52 16.35 -3.25
CA THR A 143 -4.51 17.37 -2.91
C THR A 143 -3.17 16.70 -2.59
N ILE A 144 -2.08 17.20 -3.17
CA ILE A 144 -0.72 16.75 -2.88
C ILE A 144 -0.31 17.25 -1.50
N VAL A 145 -0.02 16.32 -0.56
CA VAL A 145 0.37 16.61 0.82
C VAL A 145 1.80 16.26 1.16
N HIS A 146 2.48 15.58 0.25
CA HIS A 146 3.91 15.29 0.35
C HIS A 146 4.49 15.12 -1.05
N TRP A 147 5.73 15.57 -1.23
CA TRP A 147 6.41 15.58 -2.50
C TRP A 147 7.90 15.32 -2.31
N GLU A 148 8.42 14.29 -2.97
CA GLU A 148 9.86 14.00 -3.05
C GLU A 148 10.29 13.97 -4.51
N GLU A 149 11.19 14.86 -4.85
CA GLU A 149 11.59 15.12 -6.22
C GLU A 149 12.81 14.28 -6.61
N SER A 150 12.68 13.52 -7.69
CA SER A 150 13.84 12.86 -8.30
C SER A 150 14.79 13.90 -8.90
N PRO A 151 16.11 13.67 -8.87
CA PRO A 151 17.09 14.60 -9.44
C PRO A 151 16.88 14.98 -10.92
N HIS A 152 16.10 14.17 -11.63
CA HIS A 152 15.76 14.39 -13.04
C HIS A 152 14.32 14.84 -13.27
N ALA A 153 13.62 15.25 -12.21
CA ALA A 153 12.24 15.70 -12.33
C ALA A 153 12.16 17.05 -13.03
N MET A 154 11.28 17.12 -14.03
CA MET A 154 10.89 18.36 -14.68
C MET A 154 9.38 18.52 -14.56
N THR A 155 8.90 19.03 -13.42
CA THR A 155 7.47 19.24 -13.19
C THR A 155 7.20 20.59 -12.54
N ILE A 156 6.06 21.18 -12.85
CA ILE A 156 5.55 22.40 -12.23
C ILE A 156 4.65 22.10 -11.03
N LEU A 157 4.35 20.80 -10.78
CA LEU A 157 3.48 20.38 -9.67
C LEU A 157 4.18 20.60 -8.33
N ARG A 158 3.41 21.00 -7.32
CA ARG A 158 3.90 21.36 -5.99
C ARG A 158 3.01 20.82 -4.87
N LEU A 159 3.57 20.87 -3.70
CA LEU A 159 2.82 20.65 -2.45
C LEU A 159 1.62 21.61 -2.37
N GLY A 160 0.44 21.07 -2.09
CA GLY A 160 -0.81 21.82 -2.03
C GLY A 160 -1.61 21.87 -3.33
N ASP A 161 -1.04 21.42 -4.46
CA ASP A 161 -1.78 21.39 -5.72
C ASP A 161 -2.95 20.43 -5.67
N VAL A 162 -4.08 20.87 -6.20
CA VAL A 162 -5.31 20.07 -6.37
C VAL A 162 -5.29 19.43 -7.76
N MET A 163 -5.41 18.11 -7.78
CA MET A 163 -5.25 17.32 -9.00
C MET A 163 -6.59 17.10 -9.71
N PRO A 164 -6.67 17.30 -11.03
CA PRO A 164 -7.88 17.03 -11.80
C PRO A 164 -8.21 15.52 -11.79
N LEU A 165 -9.52 15.19 -11.79
CA LEU A 165 -10.01 13.82 -11.59
C LEU A 165 -9.83 12.91 -12.81
N LEU A 166 -9.88 13.44 -14.02
CA LEU A 166 -9.87 12.63 -15.24
C LEU A 166 -8.53 12.64 -15.96
N THR A 167 -7.72 13.68 -15.75
CA THR A 167 -6.46 13.87 -16.49
C THR A 167 -5.22 13.67 -15.64
N SER A 168 -5.35 13.42 -14.34
CA SER A 168 -4.21 13.03 -13.48
C SER A 168 -4.36 11.59 -12.95
N ALA A 169 -3.24 10.92 -12.73
CA ALA A 169 -3.24 9.60 -12.10
C ALA A 169 -3.80 9.67 -10.67
N THR A 170 -3.43 10.69 -9.91
CA THR A 170 -3.98 10.98 -8.59
C THR A 170 -5.50 11.07 -8.64
N GLY A 171 -6.03 11.92 -9.52
CA GLY A 171 -7.47 12.11 -9.66
C GLY A 171 -8.22 10.86 -10.07
N ARG A 172 -7.71 10.11 -11.07
CA ARG A 172 -8.29 8.83 -11.50
C ARG A 172 -8.34 7.81 -10.36
N CYS A 173 -7.30 7.78 -9.51
CA CYS A 173 -7.28 6.95 -8.32
C CYS A 173 -8.43 7.31 -7.37
N PHE A 174 -8.55 8.58 -6.97
CA PHE A 174 -9.62 9.01 -6.08
C PHE A 174 -11.02 8.85 -6.71
N ALA A 175 -11.20 9.20 -7.97
CA ALA A 175 -12.48 9.05 -8.66
C ALA A 175 -12.93 7.58 -8.78
N ALA A 176 -12.00 6.64 -8.80
CA ALA A 176 -12.31 5.23 -8.88
C ALA A 176 -12.80 4.63 -7.56
N TYR A 177 -12.31 5.11 -6.41
CA TYR A 177 -12.54 4.47 -5.11
C TYR A 177 -13.39 5.28 -4.14
N LEU A 178 -13.54 6.60 -4.33
CA LEU A 178 -14.43 7.39 -3.51
C LEU A 178 -15.90 7.24 -3.94
N PRO A 179 -16.85 7.48 -3.03
CA PRO A 179 -18.26 7.56 -3.36
C PRO A 179 -18.53 8.53 -4.52
N SER A 180 -19.39 8.11 -5.44
CA SER A 180 -19.72 8.92 -6.63
C SER A 180 -20.31 10.30 -6.28
N GLU A 181 -21.01 10.39 -5.15
CA GLU A 181 -21.61 11.62 -4.64
C GLU A 181 -20.57 12.72 -4.40
N LEU A 182 -19.36 12.33 -3.99
CA LEU A 182 -18.25 13.27 -3.75
C LEU A 182 -17.55 13.70 -5.05
N THR A 183 -17.48 12.82 -6.03
CA THR A 183 -16.66 13.05 -7.23
C THR A 183 -17.45 13.46 -8.47
N ALA A 184 -18.75 13.09 -8.58
CA ALA A 184 -19.57 13.30 -9.76
C ALA A 184 -19.68 14.78 -10.20
N PRO A 185 -19.81 15.79 -9.32
CA PRO A 185 -19.89 17.18 -9.75
C PRO A 185 -18.63 17.62 -10.49
N GLN A 186 -17.44 17.29 -9.96
CA GLN A 186 -16.14 17.64 -10.54
C GLN A 186 -15.88 16.82 -11.81
N VAL A 187 -16.17 15.54 -11.81
CA VAL A 187 -16.07 14.66 -13.00
C VAL A 187 -16.91 15.23 -14.15
N LYS A 188 -18.15 15.64 -13.88
CA LYS A 188 -19.04 16.25 -14.89
C LYS A 188 -18.45 17.55 -15.44
N GLN A 189 -17.93 18.42 -14.58
CA GLN A 189 -17.33 19.67 -14.99
C GLN A 189 -16.06 19.47 -15.84
N GLU A 190 -15.18 18.55 -15.41
CA GLU A 190 -13.98 18.23 -16.18
C GLU A 190 -14.34 17.58 -17.52
N LEU A 191 -15.29 16.66 -17.57
CA LEU A 191 -15.72 16.01 -18.80
C LEU A 191 -16.23 17.06 -19.83
N GLN A 192 -17.03 18.03 -19.39
CA GLN A 192 -17.49 19.12 -20.25
C GLN A 192 -16.34 19.97 -20.84
N ARG A 193 -15.25 20.14 -20.06
CA ARG A 193 -14.03 20.80 -20.56
C ARG A 193 -13.30 19.94 -21.57
N LEU A 194 -13.13 18.65 -21.27
CA LEU A 194 -12.40 17.71 -22.12
C LEU A 194 -13.07 17.46 -23.45
N GLN A 195 -14.39 17.55 -23.54
CA GLN A 195 -15.13 17.48 -24.82
C GLN A 195 -14.73 18.58 -25.82
N LYS A 196 -14.27 19.72 -25.32
CA LYS A 196 -13.85 20.87 -26.13
C LYS A 196 -12.35 20.88 -26.45
N LEU A 197 -11.59 19.99 -25.82
CA LEU A 197 -10.12 19.95 -25.90
C LEU A 197 -9.66 18.58 -26.43
N ASN A 198 -8.57 18.59 -27.19
CA ASN A 198 -7.95 17.36 -27.64
C ASN A 198 -6.85 16.93 -26.66
N VAL A 199 -7.25 16.44 -25.49
CA VAL A 199 -6.32 15.97 -24.45
C VAL A 199 -6.02 14.48 -24.66
N PRO A 200 -4.76 14.08 -24.81
CA PRO A 200 -4.38 12.67 -24.93
C PRO A 200 -4.83 11.87 -23.71
N ASP A 201 -5.16 10.59 -23.91
CA ASP A 201 -5.52 9.63 -22.83
C ASP A 201 -6.64 10.13 -21.89
N ALA A 202 -7.47 11.10 -22.31
CA ALA A 202 -8.57 11.62 -21.52
C ALA A 202 -9.92 11.13 -22.04
N PRO A 203 -10.87 10.76 -21.15
CA PRO A 203 -12.20 10.34 -21.56
C PRO A 203 -13.00 11.54 -22.10
N ARG A 204 -13.88 11.29 -23.07
CA ARG A 204 -14.73 12.32 -23.73
C ARG A 204 -16.21 12.09 -23.49
N THR A 205 -16.60 10.91 -23.08
CA THR A 205 -17.99 10.53 -22.83
C THR A 205 -18.17 9.96 -21.42
N PRO A 206 -19.39 10.02 -20.85
CA PRO A 206 -19.68 9.39 -19.57
C PRO A 206 -19.38 7.89 -19.56
N ALA A 207 -19.60 7.20 -20.68
CA ALA A 207 -19.32 5.79 -20.83
C ALA A 207 -17.82 5.49 -20.73
N GLU A 208 -16.98 6.32 -21.38
CA GLU A 208 -15.52 6.22 -21.26
C GLU A 208 -15.04 6.50 -19.86
N VAL A 209 -15.63 7.46 -19.12
CA VAL A 209 -15.33 7.69 -17.71
C VAL A 209 -15.61 6.43 -16.89
N GLN A 210 -16.78 5.81 -17.05
CA GLN A 210 -17.12 4.59 -16.31
C GLN A 210 -16.17 3.43 -16.66
N ALA A 211 -15.82 3.27 -17.93
CA ALA A 211 -14.85 2.26 -18.37
C ALA A 211 -13.47 2.50 -17.75
N LEU A 212 -12.98 3.76 -17.75
CA LEU A 212 -11.72 4.18 -17.13
C LEU A 212 -11.70 3.85 -15.64
N LEU A 213 -12.72 4.25 -14.89
CA LEU A 213 -12.78 4.03 -13.44
C LEU A 213 -12.91 2.54 -13.09
N LYS A 214 -13.62 1.76 -13.92
CA LYS A 214 -13.67 0.31 -13.79
C LYS A 214 -12.30 -0.34 -14.02
N ASP A 215 -11.57 0.09 -15.05
CA ASP A 215 -10.21 -0.42 -15.33
C ASP A 215 -9.24 -0.10 -14.18
N VAL A 216 -9.30 1.12 -13.62
CA VAL A 216 -8.51 1.50 -12.43
C VAL A 216 -8.79 0.56 -11.25
N ARG A 217 -10.08 0.27 -10.96
CA ARG A 217 -10.44 -0.66 -9.87
C ARG A 217 -9.96 -2.09 -10.13
N GLN A 218 -10.09 -2.58 -11.35
CA GLN A 218 -9.65 -3.93 -11.71
C GLN A 218 -8.13 -4.10 -11.61
N ARG A 219 -7.36 -3.05 -11.95
CA ARG A 219 -5.90 -3.09 -11.89
C ARG A 219 -5.35 -2.78 -10.50
N GLY A 220 -6.12 -2.12 -9.63
CA GLY A 220 -5.61 -1.54 -8.39
C GLY A 220 -4.58 -0.43 -8.63
N LEU A 221 -4.65 0.23 -9.79
CA LEU A 221 -3.67 1.21 -10.23
C LEU A 221 -4.28 2.15 -11.27
N SER A 222 -4.05 3.43 -11.16
CA SER A 222 -4.37 4.42 -12.18
C SER A 222 -3.13 4.82 -12.96
N ARG A 223 -3.30 5.21 -14.22
CA ARG A 223 -2.23 5.69 -15.09
C ARG A 223 -2.71 6.84 -15.95
N VAL A 224 -1.80 7.76 -16.24
CA VAL A 224 -1.98 8.78 -17.29
C VAL A 224 -0.73 8.86 -18.17
N VAL A 225 -0.95 9.14 -19.46
CA VAL A 225 0.12 9.36 -20.43
C VAL A 225 -0.14 10.67 -21.15
N ALA A 226 0.67 11.69 -20.85
CA ALA A 226 0.59 13.03 -21.43
C ALA A 226 -0.76 13.76 -21.28
N SER A 227 -1.64 13.33 -20.38
CA SER A 227 -2.98 13.92 -20.21
C SER A 227 -2.95 15.24 -19.43
N LEU A 228 -2.18 15.30 -18.35
CA LEU A 228 -2.05 16.51 -17.52
C LEU A 228 -0.91 17.38 -18.00
N LEU A 229 0.24 16.78 -18.25
CA LEU A 229 1.47 17.44 -18.70
C LEU A 229 2.01 16.72 -19.93
N PRO A 230 2.26 17.43 -21.04
CA PRO A 230 2.86 16.83 -22.22
C PRO A 230 4.17 16.10 -21.89
N GLY A 231 4.34 14.90 -22.42
CA GLY A 231 5.56 14.10 -22.23
C GLY A 231 5.77 13.55 -20.84
N VAL A 232 4.77 13.58 -19.95
CA VAL A 232 4.83 13.03 -18.60
C VAL A 232 3.91 11.82 -18.48
N VAL A 233 4.43 10.76 -17.88
CA VAL A 233 3.66 9.59 -17.43
C VAL A 233 3.48 9.68 -15.91
N GLY A 234 2.30 9.30 -15.43
CA GLY A 234 2.02 9.21 -14.00
C GLY A 234 1.25 7.94 -13.66
N PHE A 235 1.57 7.37 -12.51
CA PHE A 235 0.81 6.28 -11.89
C PHE A 235 0.31 6.70 -10.51
N GLY A 236 -0.83 6.16 -10.09
CA GLY A 236 -1.39 6.34 -8.75
C GLY A 236 -1.93 5.02 -8.21
N ALA A 237 -1.46 4.63 -7.04
CA ALA A 237 -1.89 3.43 -6.33
C ALA A 237 -2.64 3.80 -5.05
N PRO A 238 -3.81 3.18 -4.79
CA PRO A 238 -4.62 3.46 -3.61
C PRO A 238 -4.03 2.80 -2.36
N VAL A 239 -4.11 3.51 -1.23
CA VAL A 239 -3.83 2.98 0.10
C VAL A 239 -5.11 3.05 0.91
N PHE A 240 -5.53 1.89 1.43
CA PHE A 240 -6.79 1.73 2.15
C PHE A 240 -6.55 1.60 3.66
N ASP A 241 -7.53 2.06 4.45
CA ASP A 241 -7.60 1.79 5.89
C ASP A 241 -8.28 0.45 6.19
N ALA A 242 -8.44 0.14 7.48
CA ALA A 242 -9.07 -1.10 7.96
C ALA A 242 -10.54 -1.28 7.51
N ASP A 243 -11.23 -0.19 7.20
CA ASP A 243 -12.62 -0.19 6.75
C ASP A 243 -12.72 -0.24 5.21
N GLY A 244 -11.59 -0.29 4.50
CA GLY A 244 -11.53 -0.32 3.04
C GLY A 244 -11.73 1.05 2.39
N HIS A 245 -11.62 2.15 3.14
CA HIS A 245 -11.69 3.49 2.58
C HIS A 245 -10.33 3.92 2.04
N LEU A 246 -10.32 4.55 0.87
CA LEU A 246 -9.13 5.18 0.31
C LEU A 246 -8.71 6.39 1.15
N VAL A 247 -7.57 6.29 1.84
CA VAL A 247 -7.06 7.35 2.72
C VAL A 247 -5.88 8.13 2.15
N VAL A 248 -5.04 7.49 1.35
CA VAL A 248 -3.87 8.10 0.68
C VAL A 248 -3.73 7.50 -0.71
N ALA A 249 -3.33 8.28 -1.69
CA ALA A 249 -2.80 7.77 -2.94
C ALA A 249 -1.28 7.94 -2.97
N LEU A 250 -0.56 6.84 -3.26
CA LEU A 250 0.85 6.89 -3.65
C LEU A 250 0.90 7.21 -5.14
N VAL A 251 1.65 8.25 -5.49
CA VAL A 251 1.72 8.72 -6.86
C VAL A 251 3.17 8.81 -7.30
N THR A 252 3.48 8.32 -8.49
CA THR A 252 4.78 8.54 -9.13
C THR A 252 4.58 9.16 -10.50
N LEU A 253 5.51 9.99 -10.91
CA LEU A 253 5.50 10.63 -12.21
C LEU A 253 6.92 10.86 -12.72
N GLY A 254 7.06 10.84 -14.03
CA GLY A 254 8.34 11.02 -14.69
C GLY A 254 8.19 11.27 -16.20
N PRO A 255 9.30 11.65 -16.88
CA PRO A 255 9.30 11.84 -18.33
C PRO A 255 8.96 10.54 -19.07
N ALA A 256 8.10 10.61 -20.08
CA ALA A 256 7.75 9.46 -20.92
C ALA A 256 8.96 8.86 -21.67
N SER A 257 10.05 9.60 -21.79
CA SER A 257 11.30 9.13 -22.39
C SER A 257 12.11 8.17 -21.50
N SER A 258 11.89 8.20 -20.18
CA SER A 258 12.64 7.39 -19.20
C SER A 258 11.75 6.52 -18.33
N MET A 259 10.48 6.85 -18.16
CA MET A 259 9.56 6.13 -17.30
C MET A 259 8.82 5.03 -18.08
N ASP A 260 8.93 3.80 -17.62
CA ASP A 260 8.17 2.68 -18.19
C ASP A 260 6.68 2.83 -17.91
N ALA A 261 5.90 3.07 -18.97
CA ALA A 261 4.46 3.30 -18.88
C ALA A 261 3.60 2.01 -18.91
N ARG A 262 4.21 0.82 -18.96
CA ARG A 262 3.48 -0.46 -19.00
C ARG A 262 2.80 -0.74 -17.66
N TRP A 263 1.60 -1.31 -17.73
CA TRP A 263 0.81 -1.66 -16.55
C TRP A 263 1.50 -2.71 -15.65
N GLU A 264 2.26 -3.62 -16.24
CA GLU A 264 3.03 -4.67 -15.57
C GLU A 264 4.53 -4.35 -15.55
N GLY A 265 4.90 -3.10 -15.83
CA GLY A 265 6.27 -2.63 -15.77
C GLY A 265 6.78 -2.50 -14.33
N PRO A 266 8.11 -2.40 -14.14
CA PRO A 266 8.71 -2.35 -12.80
C PRO A 266 8.22 -1.19 -11.95
N VAL A 267 7.98 -0.02 -12.54
CA VAL A 267 7.45 1.16 -11.85
C VAL A 267 6.04 0.90 -11.31
N ALA A 268 5.15 0.37 -12.16
CA ALA A 268 3.78 0.05 -11.80
C ALA A 268 3.71 -1.02 -10.70
N THR A 269 4.51 -2.08 -10.82
CA THR A 269 4.58 -3.19 -9.87
C THR A 269 5.06 -2.71 -8.50
N GLN A 270 6.19 -2.00 -8.44
CA GLN A 270 6.75 -1.49 -7.18
C GLN A 270 5.81 -0.52 -6.48
N LEU A 271 5.14 0.36 -7.23
CA LEU A 271 4.18 1.29 -6.65
C LEU A 271 2.96 0.56 -6.04
N LYS A 272 2.42 -0.43 -6.76
CA LYS A 272 1.32 -1.28 -6.27
C LYS A 272 1.69 -2.05 -5.02
N GLU A 273 2.84 -2.72 -5.03
CA GLU A 273 3.34 -3.49 -3.88
C GLU A 273 3.51 -2.60 -2.65
N ALA A 274 4.08 -1.41 -2.82
CA ALA A 274 4.25 -0.45 -1.73
C ALA A 274 2.91 0.05 -1.18
N ALA A 275 1.92 0.30 -2.04
CA ALA A 275 0.58 0.73 -1.63
C ALA A 275 -0.16 -0.39 -0.90
N GLN A 276 -0.02 -1.65 -1.35
CA GLN A 276 -0.58 -2.81 -0.68
C GLN A 276 0.03 -3.00 0.71
N GLN A 277 1.35 -2.97 0.83
CA GLN A 277 2.05 -3.07 2.12
C GLN A 277 1.61 -2.00 3.11
N LEU A 278 1.43 -0.75 2.64
CA LEU A 278 0.91 0.33 3.48
C LEU A 278 -0.54 0.08 3.91
N SER A 279 -1.38 -0.43 3.02
CA SER A 279 -2.77 -0.79 3.34
C SER A 279 -2.81 -1.91 4.38
N ASP A 280 -1.97 -2.94 4.25
CA ASP A 280 -1.86 -4.03 5.22
C ASP A 280 -1.42 -3.49 6.61
N GLU A 281 -0.46 -2.54 6.65
CA GLU A 281 -0.04 -1.87 7.90
C GLU A 281 -1.14 -1.00 8.52
N LEU A 282 -2.09 -0.54 7.71
CA LEU A 282 -3.27 0.21 8.16
C LEU A 282 -4.45 -0.70 8.52
N GLY A 283 -4.26 -2.02 8.44
CA GLY A 283 -5.26 -3.03 8.82
C GLY A 283 -6.21 -3.43 7.70
N TYR A 284 -5.98 -2.97 6.46
CA TYR A 284 -6.80 -3.37 5.32
C TYR A 284 -6.64 -4.87 5.03
N ARG A 285 -7.77 -5.52 4.77
CA ARG A 285 -7.81 -6.89 4.23
C ARG A 285 -8.62 -6.87 2.95
N ALA A 286 -8.00 -7.30 1.87
CA ALA A 286 -8.72 -7.45 0.61
C ALA A 286 -9.87 -8.46 0.79
N PRO A 287 -11.07 -8.19 0.24
CA PRO A 287 -12.21 -9.09 0.32
C PRO A 287 -11.99 -10.41 -0.40
#